data_245ecd4e95f94bc2ae0a5433bbfdc442
#
_entry.id   245ecd4e95f94bc2ae0a5433bbfdc442
#
_cell.length_a   1.000
_cell.length_b   1.000
_cell.length_c   1.000
_cell.angle_alpha   90.00
_cell.angle_beta   90.00
_cell.angle_gamma   90.00
#
_symmetry.space_group_name_H-M   'P 1'
#
loop_
_entity.id
_entity.type
_entity.pdbx_description
1 polymer ?
#
loop_
_entity_poly.entity_id
_entity_poly.type
_entity_poly.pdbx_seq_one_letter_code
_entity_poly.pdbx_strand_id
1 'polypeptide(L)'
;MKISRQRLTANKYESRFHARNLLLGIPLICGLATAAIETKAAEQNDFLAGQLLVATPEMKDPRFVETVIYMVKHNAEGALGLVINRPLAKGPIEDLLKGFNVDSKGAKGEIVIHYGGPVNPRQGFVLHSDDILLENSIQVKDGIAMTSDAKLIQAMARGKGPKQSLFVLGYAGWAPGQLEAELKANSWFVVAADKALIFGKDAEKKWRQALDKRQIPL
;
A
#
# COMPACT_ATOMS: atom_id res chain seq x y z
N MET A 1 9.66 -53.10 -9.58
CA MET A 1 8.74 -52.86 -8.47
C MET A 1 7.66 -51.91 -8.97
N LYS A 2 6.42 -52.39 -9.10
CA LYS A 2 5.29 -51.72 -9.74
C LYS A 2 4.65 -50.72 -8.78
N ILE A 3 4.44 -49.48 -9.22
CA ILE A 3 3.65 -48.51 -8.46
C ILE A 3 2.34 -48.27 -9.23
N SER A 4 1.26 -48.57 -8.54
CA SER A 4 -0.14 -48.58 -8.98
C SER A 4 -0.69 -47.15 -9.11
N ARG A 5 -1.39 -46.89 -10.23
CA ARG A 5 -2.23 -45.70 -10.46
C ARG A 5 -3.62 -45.97 -9.89
N GLN A 6 -4.06 -45.18 -8.92
CA GLN A 6 -5.48 -45.14 -8.56
C GLN A 6 -6.17 -43.97 -9.27
N ARG A 7 -7.19 -44.31 -10.06
CA ARG A 7 -8.16 -43.36 -10.64
C ARG A 7 -9.29 -43.13 -9.65
N LEU A 8 -9.64 -41.89 -9.40
CA LEU A 8 -10.85 -41.51 -8.70
C LEU A 8 -11.97 -41.26 -9.72
N THR A 9 -13.06 -42.02 -9.56
CA THR A 9 -14.26 -42.01 -10.38
C THR A 9 -15.21 -40.88 -10.00
N ALA A 10 -15.77 -40.22 -11.01
CA ALA A 10 -16.84 -39.23 -10.88
C ALA A 10 -18.16 -39.90 -10.47
N ASN A 11 -18.88 -39.28 -9.55
CA ASN A 11 -20.22 -39.74 -9.15
C ASN A 11 -21.27 -38.86 -9.81
N LYS A 12 -22.15 -39.56 -10.58
CA LYS A 12 -23.23 -39.05 -11.42
C LYS A 12 -24.53 -39.23 -10.66
N TYR A 13 -25.20 -38.15 -10.29
CA TYR A 13 -26.58 -38.20 -9.80
C TYR A 13 -27.52 -37.58 -10.84
N GLU A 14 -28.20 -38.44 -11.59
CA GLU A 14 -29.42 -38.11 -12.32
C GLU A 14 -30.64 -38.48 -11.47
N SER A 15 -31.57 -37.58 -11.30
CA SER A 15 -32.92 -37.88 -10.89
C SER A 15 -33.92 -37.27 -11.87
N ARG A 16 -34.62 -38.20 -12.58
CA ARG A 16 -35.74 -37.93 -13.47
C ARG A 16 -36.95 -37.47 -12.67
N PHE A 17 -37.64 -36.42 -13.11
CA PHE A 17 -39.05 -36.23 -12.85
C PHE A 17 -39.83 -35.95 -14.12
N HIS A 18 -40.94 -36.71 -14.24
CA HIS A 18 -41.83 -36.83 -15.41
C HIS A 18 -42.74 -35.60 -15.54
N ALA A 19 -43.03 -35.26 -16.79
CA ALA A 19 -43.98 -34.28 -17.24
C ALA A 19 -45.43 -34.68 -16.96
N ARG A 20 -46.29 -33.70 -16.66
CA ARG A 20 -47.73 -33.75 -17.02
C ARG A 20 -48.19 -32.36 -17.43
N ASN A 21 -48.61 -32.27 -18.70
CA ASN A 21 -49.22 -31.10 -19.32
C ASN A 21 -50.55 -30.76 -18.67
N LEU A 22 -50.79 -29.46 -18.49
CA LEU A 22 -52.12 -28.87 -18.58
C LEU A 22 -52.04 -27.48 -19.17
N LEU A 23 -52.63 -27.31 -20.36
CA LEU A 23 -52.82 -26.06 -21.10
C LEU A 23 -53.93 -25.22 -20.44
N LEU A 24 -53.69 -23.97 -20.13
CA LEU A 24 -54.68 -22.90 -20.10
C LEU A 24 -53.97 -21.57 -20.41
N GLY A 25 -54.36 -20.96 -21.50
CA GLY A 25 -53.78 -19.75 -22.02
C GLY A 25 -54.30 -18.49 -21.30
N ILE A 26 -53.37 -17.56 -21.03
CA ILE A 26 -53.62 -16.15 -20.76
C ILE A 26 -52.50 -15.36 -21.45
N PRO A 27 -52.80 -14.34 -22.23
CA PRO A 27 -51.74 -13.51 -22.84
C PRO A 27 -51.11 -12.62 -21.78
N LEU A 28 -49.86 -12.91 -21.44
CA LEU A 28 -49.08 -12.08 -20.53
C LEU A 28 -48.30 -11.05 -21.37
N ILE A 29 -48.66 -9.80 -21.20
CA ILE A 29 -47.91 -8.64 -21.70
C ILE A 29 -46.54 -8.68 -21.05
N CYS A 30 -45.51 -8.99 -21.84
CA CYS A 30 -44.13 -9.05 -21.39
C CYS A 30 -43.56 -7.64 -21.40
N GLY A 31 -43.68 -6.99 -20.24
CA GLY A 31 -42.85 -5.82 -19.93
C GLY A 31 -41.48 -6.28 -19.47
N LEU A 32 -40.50 -6.32 -20.37
CA LEU A 32 -39.10 -6.53 -20.04
C LEU A 32 -38.58 -5.30 -19.28
N ALA A 33 -38.73 -5.31 -17.96
CA ALA A 33 -37.94 -4.44 -17.11
C ALA A 33 -36.52 -5.07 -17.00
N THR A 34 -35.63 -4.66 -17.88
CA THR A 34 -34.20 -4.89 -17.70
C THR A 34 -33.77 -4.04 -16.49
N ALA A 35 -33.77 -4.66 -15.30
CA ALA A 35 -33.06 -4.12 -14.17
C ALA A 35 -31.57 -4.12 -14.53
N ALA A 36 -31.09 -2.98 -15.00
CA ALA A 36 -29.66 -2.70 -15.06
C ALA A 36 -29.16 -2.77 -13.62
N ILE A 37 -28.47 -3.87 -13.29
CA ILE A 37 -27.64 -3.92 -12.09
C ILE A 37 -26.49 -2.97 -12.38
N GLU A 38 -26.67 -1.70 -12.06
CA GLU A 38 -25.56 -0.77 -11.89
C GLU A 38 -24.71 -1.33 -10.75
N THR A 39 -23.68 -2.10 -11.09
CA THR A 39 -22.56 -2.29 -10.19
C THR A 39 -21.93 -0.92 -10.01
N LYS A 40 -22.43 -0.17 -9.04
CA LYS A 40 -21.76 1.00 -8.51
C LYS A 40 -20.42 0.49 -7.99
N ALA A 41 -19.38 0.63 -8.83
CA ALA A 41 -18.01 0.51 -8.35
C ALA A 41 -17.96 1.44 -7.13
N ALA A 42 -17.78 0.85 -5.94
CA ALA A 42 -17.60 1.64 -4.75
C ALA A 42 -16.42 2.55 -5.04
N GLU A 43 -16.67 3.85 -5.19
CA GLU A 43 -15.64 4.85 -5.19
C GLU A 43 -14.85 4.59 -3.92
N GLN A 44 -13.66 4.06 -4.09
CA GLN A 44 -12.74 3.80 -3.00
C GLN A 44 -12.28 5.18 -2.56
N ASN A 45 -13.05 5.82 -1.67
CA ASN A 45 -12.67 7.07 -1.05
C ASN A 45 -11.39 6.80 -0.25
N ASP A 46 -10.25 7.09 -0.87
CA ASP A 46 -8.94 7.07 -0.22
C ASP A 46 -8.85 8.29 0.72
N PHE A 47 -9.49 8.20 1.88
CA PHE A 47 -9.67 9.28 2.86
C PHE A 47 -8.42 10.13 3.07
N LEU A 48 -7.28 9.50 3.44
CA LEU A 48 -6.03 10.18 3.76
C LEU A 48 -4.86 9.77 2.86
N ALA A 49 -5.11 8.94 1.84
CA ALA A 49 -4.05 8.56 0.91
C ALA A 49 -3.44 9.80 0.24
N GLY A 50 -2.10 9.86 0.20
CA GLY A 50 -1.36 11.01 -0.30
C GLY A 50 -1.15 12.14 0.72
N GLN A 51 -1.59 11.98 1.97
CA GLN A 51 -1.35 12.94 3.04
C GLN A 51 -0.28 12.44 4.01
N LEU A 52 0.17 13.30 4.91
CA LEU A 52 1.06 12.97 6.01
C LEU A 52 0.27 12.87 7.32
N LEU A 53 0.48 11.77 8.04
CA LEU A 53 0.16 11.68 9.46
C LEU A 53 1.39 12.11 10.26
N VAL A 54 1.20 13.01 11.17
CA VAL A 54 2.25 13.55 12.02
C VAL A 54 1.91 13.29 13.47
N ALA A 55 2.79 12.61 14.17
CA ALA A 55 2.61 12.33 15.59
C ALA A 55 2.52 13.66 16.37
N THR A 56 1.52 13.76 17.24
CA THR A 56 1.40 14.91 18.14
C THR A 56 2.52 14.88 19.20
N PRO A 57 2.87 16.01 19.83
CA PRO A 57 3.82 16.01 20.93
C PRO A 57 3.41 15.10 22.11
N GLU A 58 2.10 14.83 22.23
CA GLU A 58 1.52 13.99 23.28
C GLU A 58 1.46 12.49 22.88
N MET A 59 2.08 12.10 21.76
CA MET A 59 2.12 10.70 21.30
C MET A 59 2.65 9.78 22.39
N LYS A 60 1.82 8.84 22.84
CA LYS A 60 2.13 7.92 23.95
C LYS A 60 2.85 6.66 23.49
N ASP A 61 2.64 6.23 22.23
CA ASP A 61 3.31 5.05 21.69
C ASP A 61 4.76 5.38 21.33
N PRO A 62 5.74 4.80 22.06
CA PRO A 62 7.16 5.11 21.86
C PRO A 62 7.66 4.75 20.45
N ARG A 63 6.96 3.88 19.75
CA ARG A 63 7.28 3.52 18.35
C ARG A 63 7.02 4.68 17.40
N PHE A 64 6.15 5.62 17.78
CA PHE A 64 5.69 6.69 16.91
C PHE A 64 5.94 8.12 17.45
N VAL A 65 6.64 8.27 18.56
CA VAL A 65 7.06 9.62 19.04
C VAL A 65 7.82 10.34 17.93
N GLU A 66 7.50 11.62 17.64
CA GLU A 66 8.15 12.43 16.60
C GLU A 66 8.18 11.77 15.21
N THR A 67 7.14 11.04 14.86
CA THR A 67 7.06 10.28 13.60
C THR A 67 6.25 11.04 12.55
N VAL A 68 6.69 10.96 11.31
CA VAL A 68 5.96 11.39 10.12
C VAL A 68 5.73 10.17 9.22
N ILE A 69 4.47 9.95 8.85
CA ILE A 69 4.05 8.80 8.03
C ILE A 69 3.40 9.33 6.75
N TYR A 70 3.86 8.86 5.59
CA TYR A 70 3.16 9.09 4.33
C TYR A 70 2.09 8.01 4.14
N MET A 71 0.84 8.43 3.96
CA MET A 71 -0.30 7.53 3.80
C MET A 71 -0.38 7.02 2.37
N VAL A 72 -0.19 5.72 2.20
CA VAL A 72 -0.24 5.04 0.89
C VAL A 72 -1.66 4.62 0.55
N LYS A 73 -2.40 4.11 1.53
CA LYS A 73 -3.79 3.66 1.39
C LYS A 73 -4.58 3.97 2.65
N HIS A 74 -5.83 4.41 2.48
CA HIS A 74 -6.78 4.52 3.59
C HIS A 74 -8.21 4.37 3.04
N ASN A 75 -8.93 3.38 3.53
CA ASN A 75 -10.33 3.11 3.17
C ASN A 75 -11.06 2.43 4.34
N ALA A 76 -12.30 2.00 4.12
CA ALA A 76 -13.11 1.32 5.14
C ALA A 76 -12.50 0.00 5.65
N GLU A 77 -11.58 -0.61 4.91
CA GLU A 77 -10.88 -1.85 5.28
C GLU A 77 -9.65 -1.61 6.15
N GLY A 78 -9.24 -0.34 6.35
CA GLY A 78 -8.11 0.06 7.15
C GLY A 78 -7.13 0.99 6.42
N ALA A 79 -5.92 1.11 6.95
CA ALA A 79 -4.92 2.02 6.41
C ALA A 79 -3.52 1.42 6.38
N LEU A 80 -2.72 1.93 5.44
CA LEU A 80 -1.29 1.63 5.29
C LEU A 80 -0.51 2.92 5.06
N GLY A 81 0.56 3.11 5.82
CA GLY A 81 1.48 4.22 5.65
C GLY A 81 2.93 3.81 5.85
N LEU A 82 3.84 4.65 5.38
CA LEU A 82 5.28 4.46 5.51
C LEU A 82 5.88 5.57 6.36
N VAL A 83 6.59 5.22 7.42
CA VAL A 83 7.40 6.17 8.19
C VAL A 83 8.52 6.67 7.29
N ILE A 84 8.69 8.00 7.23
CA ILE A 84 9.61 8.65 6.27
C ILE A 84 10.76 9.41 6.92
N ASN A 85 10.83 9.41 8.25
CA ASN A 85 11.80 10.21 8.98
C ASN A 85 12.66 9.43 10.00
N ARG A 86 12.77 8.10 9.84
CA ARG A 86 13.58 7.25 10.73
C ARG A 86 14.64 6.47 9.96
N PRO A 87 15.83 7.05 9.71
CA PRO A 87 16.94 6.31 9.13
C PRO A 87 17.45 5.25 10.12
N LEU A 88 17.69 4.03 9.60
CA LEU A 88 18.24 2.89 10.36
C LEU A 88 19.72 2.70 10.03
N ALA A 89 20.05 2.73 8.75
CA ALA A 89 21.38 2.44 8.26
C ALA A 89 21.65 3.14 6.93
N LYS A 90 22.92 3.34 6.63
CA LYS A 90 23.42 3.79 5.33
C LYS A 90 24.55 2.85 4.90
N GLY A 91 24.52 2.42 3.66
CA GLY A 91 25.57 1.53 3.15
C GLY A 91 25.46 1.30 1.65
N PRO A 92 26.35 0.45 1.10
CA PRO A 92 26.34 0.10 -0.31
C PRO A 92 24.99 -0.53 -0.71
N ILE A 93 24.41 -0.06 -1.81
CA ILE A 93 23.18 -0.65 -2.37
C ILE A 93 23.36 -2.11 -2.77
N GLU A 94 24.60 -2.51 -3.08
CA GLU A 94 24.99 -3.88 -3.38
C GLU A 94 24.68 -4.82 -2.20
N ASP A 95 24.99 -4.42 -0.98
CA ASP A 95 24.74 -5.23 0.22
C ASP A 95 23.25 -5.38 0.50
N LEU A 96 22.47 -4.34 0.23
CA LEU A 96 21.01 -4.43 0.29
C LEU A 96 20.47 -5.46 -0.70
N LEU A 97 20.91 -5.43 -1.97
CA LEU A 97 20.48 -6.38 -2.99
C LEU A 97 20.85 -7.82 -2.59
N LYS A 98 22.06 -8.06 -2.08
CA LYS A 98 22.50 -9.37 -1.58
C LYS A 98 21.60 -9.83 -0.42
N GLY A 99 21.27 -8.95 0.52
CA GLY A 99 20.38 -9.25 1.64
C GLY A 99 18.96 -9.68 1.23
N PHE A 100 18.50 -9.25 0.05
CA PHE A 100 17.24 -9.67 -0.56
C PHE A 100 17.38 -10.82 -1.56
N ASN A 101 18.57 -11.44 -1.68
CA ASN A 101 18.88 -12.47 -2.70
C ASN A 101 18.63 -12.00 -4.14
N VAL A 102 18.91 -10.74 -4.42
CA VAL A 102 18.74 -10.10 -5.73
C VAL A 102 20.10 -9.92 -6.38
N ASP A 103 20.16 -10.15 -7.71
CA ASP A 103 21.41 -9.96 -8.46
C ASP A 103 21.96 -8.54 -8.30
N SER A 104 23.15 -8.45 -7.75
CA SER A 104 23.84 -7.20 -7.46
C SER A 104 24.96 -6.86 -8.45
N LYS A 105 25.10 -7.62 -9.53
CA LYS A 105 26.17 -7.42 -10.52
C LYS A 105 26.09 -6.02 -11.14
N GLY A 106 27.19 -5.28 -10.99
CA GLY A 106 27.30 -3.91 -11.48
C GLY A 106 26.57 -2.86 -10.64
N ALA A 107 26.08 -3.22 -9.45
CA ALA A 107 25.52 -2.28 -8.49
C ALA A 107 26.55 -1.25 -8.03
N LYS A 108 26.16 0.01 -7.96
CA LYS A 108 27.00 1.13 -7.51
C LYS A 108 26.19 2.09 -6.65
N GLY A 109 26.90 2.79 -5.76
CA GLY A 109 26.31 3.83 -4.93
C GLY A 109 25.88 3.35 -3.56
N GLU A 110 25.35 4.27 -2.78
CA GLU A 110 24.87 4.06 -1.41
C GLU A 110 23.37 4.23 -1.33
N ILE A 111 22.76 3.59 -0.35
CA ILE A 111 21.34 3.73 -0.02
C ILE A 111 21.19 3.97 1.47
N VAL A 112 20.21 4.80 1.83
CA VAL A 112 19.76 4.94 3.22
C VAL A 112 18.55 4.05 3.40
N ILE A 113 18.61 3.17 4.39
CA ILE A 113 17.52 2.30 4.79
C ILE A 113 16.78 2.99 5.94
N HIS A 114 15.47 3.13 5.81
CA HIS A 114 14.63 3.73 6.86
C HIS A 114 13.74 2.67 7.50
N TYR A 115 13.34 2.90 8.73
CA TYR A 115 12.25 2.19 9.38
C TYR A 115 10.92 2.69 8.81
N GLY A 116 10.17 1.82 8.15
CA GLY A 116 8.86 2.15 7.55
C GLY A 116 7.68 1.87 8.47
N GLY A 117 7.88 1.03 9.50
CA GLY A 117 6.85 0.70 10.47
C GLY A 117 7.01 -0.71 11.07
N PRO A 118 6.17 -1.05 12.07
CA PRO A 118 6.32 -2.30 12.82
C PRO A 118 5.81 -3.55 12.10
N VAL A 119 5.01 -3.39 11.04
CA VAL A 119 4.42 -4.52 10.31
C VAL A 119 5.38 -5.00 9.23
N ASN A 120 5.59 -6.31 9.15
CA ASN A 120 6.49 -6.96 8.19
C ASN A 120 7.90 -6.31 8.11
N PRO A 121 8.66 -6.22 9.20
CA PRO A 121 9.88 -5.41 9.29
C PRO A 121 11.03 -5.90 8.39
N ARG A 122 10.88 -7.04 7.74
CA ARG A 122 11.85 -7.57 6.76
C ARG A 122 11.45 -7.29 5.31
N GLN A 123 10.26 -6.76 5.08
CA GLN A 123 9.80 -6.43 3.73
C GLN A 123 10.28 -5.03 3.35
N GLY A 124 10.95 -4.94 2.19
CA GLY A 124 11.39 -3.67 1.63
C GLY A 124 10.32 -3.02 0.77
N PHE A 125 10.20 -1.70 0.88
CA PHE A 125 9.37 -0.86 0.02
C PHE A 125 10.20 0.33 -0.48
N VAL A 126 9.93 0.76 -1.70
CA VAL A 126 10.45 2.00 -2.26
C VAL A 126 9.28 2.96 -2.43
N LEU A 127 9.27 4.06 -1.70
CA LEU A 127 8.44 5.22 -1.98
C LEU A 127 9.20 6.08 -2.99
N HIS A 128 8.57 6.48 -4.11
CA HIS A 128 9.29 7.13 -5.19
C HIS A 128 8.43 8.08 -6.02
N SER A 129 9.08 8.95 -6.79
CA SER A 129 8.41 9.73 -7.83
C SER A 129 7.93 8.81 -8.96
N ASP A 130 6.79 9.11 -9.56
CA ASP A 130 6.10 8.25 -10.54
C ASP A 130 6.66 8.34 -11.97
N ASP A 131 7.81 8.97 -12.13
CA ASP A 131 8.53 8.99 -13.42
C ASP A 131 9.03 7.60 -13.86
N ILE A 132 9.03 6.62 -12.96
CA ILE A 132 9.19 5.20 -13.25
C ILE A 132 8.11 4.44 -12.51
N LEU A 133 7.33 3.64 -13.23
CA LEU A 133 6.32 2.75 -12.67
C LEU A 133 6.58 1.32 -13.13
N LEU A 134 6.51 0.38 -12.21
CA LEU A 134 6.49 -1.05 -12.49
C LEU A 134 5.04 -1.55 -12.45
N GLU A 135 4.77 -2.70 -13.02
CA GLU A 135 3.43 -3.30 -13.11
C GLU A 135 2.71 -3.37 -11.73
N ASN A 136 3.48 -3.66 -10.67
CA ASN A 136 2.97 -3.78 -9.31
C ASN A 136 3.15 -2.51 -8.47
N SER A 137 3.42 -1.36 -9.10
CA SER A 137 3.50 -0.08 -8.38
C SER A 137 2.12 0.40 -7.99
N ILE A 138 1.97 0.81 -6.74
CA ILE A 138 0.78 1.51 -6.25
C ILE A 138 1.01 3.00 -6.49
N GLN A 139 0.27 3.58 -7.42
CA GLN A 139 0.21 5.03 -7.58
C GLN A 139 -0.67 5.61 -6.47
N VAL A 140 -0.16 6.60 -5.74
CA VAL A 140 -0.90 7.21 -4.62
C VAL A 140 -1.52 8.53 -5.09
N LYS A 141 -0.85 9.63 -4.91
CA LYS A 141 -1.29 10.99 -5.34
C LYS A 141 -0.07 11.85 -5.68
N ASP A 142 -0.30 12.92 -6.42
CA ASP A 142 0.66 14.00 -6.67
C ASP A 142 2.02 13.53 -7.23
N GLY A 143 1.98 12.50 -8.09
CA GLY A 143 3.17 11.97 -8.72
C GLY A 143 4.07 11.20 -7.75
N ILE A 144 3.47 10.50 -6.81
CA ILE A 144 4.14 9.59 -5.86
C ILE A 144 3.58 8.19 -6.01
N ALA A 145 4.47 7.21 -5.99
CA ALA A 145 4.15 5.79 -6.04
C ALA A 145 4.94 5.01 -5.00
N MET A 146 4.47 3.81 -4.70
CA MET A 146 5.15 2.84 -3.86
C MET A 146 5.26 1.50 -4.59
N THR A 147 6.39 0.82 -4.46
CA THR A 147 6.55 -0.55 -4.92
C THR A 147 7.34 -1.39 -3.91
N SER A 148 7.09 -2.70 -3.89
CA SER A 148 7.93 -3.70 -3.22
C SER A 148 8.73 -4.55 -4.21
N ASP A 149 8.69 -4.23 -5.50
CA ASP A 149 9.42 -4.99 -6.52
C ASP A 149 10.93 -4.65 -6.50
N ALA A 150 11.74 -5.67 -6.24
CA ALA A 150 13.19 -5.56 -6.18
C ALA A 150 13.82 -5.07 -7.51
N LYS A 151 13.12 -5.18 -8.63
CA LYS A 151 13.57 -4.64 -9.92
C LYS A 151 13.82 -3.13 -9.87
N LEU A 152 13.04 -2.39 -9.06
CA LEU A 152 13.27 -0.95 -8.90
C LEU A 152 14.59 -0.69 -8.17
N ILE A 153 14.91 -1.46 -7.12
CA ILE A 153 16.18 -1.34 -6.40
C ILE A 153 17.35 -1.67 -7.32
N GLN A 154 17.22 -2.71 -8.18
CA GLN A 154 18.23 -3.02 -9.19
C GLN A 154 18.41 -1.88 -10.20
N ALA A 155 17.33 -1.25 -10.64
CA ALA A 155 17.40 -0.09 -11.53
C ALA A 155 18.11 1.09 -10.86
N MET A 156 17.80 1.36 -9.58
CA MET A 156 18.48 2.38 -8.77
C MET A 156 19.99 2.11 -8.66
N ALA A 157 20.38 0.87 -8.39
CA ALA A 157 21.78 0.44 -8.30
C ALA A 157 22.56 0.60 -9.60
N ARG A 158 21.88 0.67 -10.73
CA ARG A 158 22.45 0.89 -12.08
C ARG A 158 22.32 2.33 -12.57
N GLY A 159 21.90 3.26 -11.68
CA GLY A 159 21.68 4.67 -12.05
C GLY A 159 20.46 4.91 -12.94
N LYS A 160 19.54 3.94 -13.01
CA LYS A 160 18.29 3.98 -13.80
C LYS A 160 17.04 4.01 -12.91
N GLY A 161 17.20 4.48 -11.68
CA GLY A 161 16.09 4.62 -10.73
C GLY A 161 15.26 5.89 -10.95
N PRO A 162 14.19 6.08 -10.16
CA PRO A 162 13.37 7.29 -10.19
C PRO A 162 14.15 8.50 -9.70
N LYS A 163 13.69 9.70 -10.06
CA LYS A 163 14.33 10.97 -9.69
C LYS A 163 14.41 11.17 -8.18
N GLN A 164 13.38 10.72 -7.47
CA GLN A 164 13.30 10.79 -6.01
C GLN A 164 12.85 9.43 -5.47
N SER A 165 13.51 8.96 -4.41
CA SER A 165 13.16 7.69 -3.78
C SER A 165 13.57 7.66 -2.31
N LEU A 166 12.85 6.86 -1.54
CA LEU A 166 13.12 6.55 -0.15
C LEU A 166 12.89 5.06 0.06
N PHE A 167 13.91 4.34 0.50
CA PHE A 167 13.79 2.92 0.82
C PHE A 167 13.46 2.73 2.29
N VAL A 168 12.44 1.92 2.56
CA VAL A 168 11.98 1.63 3.91
C VAL A 168 11.82 0.12 4.15
N LEU A 169 11.99 -0.31 5.39
CA LEU A 169 11.70 -1.66 5.87
C LEU A 169 10.44 -1.64 6.74
N GLY A 170 9.49 -2.51 6.40
CA GLY A 170 8.19 -2.58 7.07
C GLY A 170 7.25 -1.42 6.73
N TYR A 171 6.10 -1.41 7.36
CA TYR A 171 5.08 -0.37 7.21
C TYR A 171 4.28 -0.18 8.50
N ALA A 172 3.57 0.94 8.62
CA ALA A 172 2.55 1.18 9.62
C ALA A 172 1.18 0.76 9.06
N GLY A 173 0.45 -0.05 9.80
CA GLY A 173 -0.86 -0.56 9.40
C GLY A 173 -1.90 -0.34 10.48
N TRP A 174 -3.14 -0.04 10.08
CA TRP A 174 -4.29 0.13 10.94
C TRP A 174 -5.43 -0.77 10.47
N ALA A 175 -6.08 -1.42 11.42
CA ALA A 175 -7.32 -2.15 11.18
C ALA A 175 -8.48 -1.16 10.88
N PRO A 176 -9.63 -1.64 10.35
CA PRO A 176 -10.80 -0.81 10.12
C PRO A 176 -11.19 0.01 11.36
N GLY A 177 -11.34 1.33 11.21
CA GLY A 177 -11.73 2.26 12.29
C GLY A 177 -10.63 2.60 13.30
N GLN A 178 -9.47 1.93 13.26
CA GLN A 178 -8.38 2.16 14.23
C GLN A 178 -7.76 3.55 14.04
N LEU A 179 -7.47 3.95 12.81
CA LEU A 179 -6.87 5.25 12.52
C LEU A 179 -7.79 6.39 12.92
N GLU A 180 -9.09 6.25 12.65
CA GLU A 180 -10.10 7.24 13.04
C GLU A 180 -10.17 7.40 14.56
N ALA A 181 -10.07 6.30 15.32
CA ALA A 181 -10.04 6.34 16.79
C ALA A 181 -8.77 7.06 17.30
N GLU A 182 -7.61 6.80 16.69
CA GLU A 182 -6.35 7.45 17.05
C GLU A 182 -6.34 8.94 16.69
N LEU A 183 -6.97 9.34 15.58
CA LEU A 183 -7.18 10.75 15.21
C LEU A 183 -8.09 11.47 16.22
N LYS A 184 -9.20 10.83 16.62
CA LYS A 184 -10.09 11.37 17.68
C LYS A 184 -9.38 11.50 19.02
N ALA A 185 -8.46 10.60 19.33
CA ALA A 185 -7.64 10.64 20.54
C ALA A 185 -6.49 11.67 20.48
N ASN A 186 -6.41 12.48 19.42
CA ASN A 186 -5.33 13.43 19.16
C ASN A 186 -3.93 12.81 19.18
N SER A 187 -3.80 11.54 18.77
CA SER A 187 -2.48 10.91 18.61
C SER A 187 -1.75 11.42 17.35
N TRP A 188 -2.53 11.75 16.33
CA TRP A 188 -2.06 12.21 15.02
C TRP A 188 -2.79 13.47 14.60
N PHE A 189 -2.12 14.29 13.80
CA PHE A 189 -2.78 15.28 12.95
C PHE A 189 -2.36 15.07 11.49
N VAL A 190 -3.16 15.62 10.58
CA VAL A 190 -2.98 15.44 9.14
C VAL A 190 -2.49 16.74 8.54
N VAL A 191 -1.49 16.66 7.67
CA VAL A 191 -1.03 17.78 6.86
C VAL A 191 -0.91 17.36 5.40
N ALA A 192 -1.04 18.33 4.49
CA ALA A 192 -0.79 18.10 3.08
C ALA A 192 0.65 17.64 2.85
N ALA A 193 0.81 16.59 2.07
CA ALA A 193 2.13 16.11 1.70
C ALA A 193 2.76 17.00 0.63
N ASP A 194 4.10 17.10 0.67
CA ASP A 194 4.88 17.63 -0.43
C ASP A 194 6.16 16.80 -0.65
N LYS A 195 6.64 16.78 -1.86
CA LYS A 195 7.80 15.98 -2.25
C LYS A 195 9.09 16.43 -1.55
N ALA A 196 9.22 17.71 -1.23
CA ALA A 196 10.41 18.24 -0.54
C ALA A 196 10.50 17.68 0.88
N LEU A 197 9.37 17.60 1.58
CA LEU A 197 9.32 17.01 2.91
C LEU A 197 9.49 15.48 2.84
N ILE A 198 8.82 14.80 1.91
CA ILE A 198 8.87 13.33 1.80
C ILE A 198 10.29 12.85 1.47
N PHE A 199 10.91 13.41 0.45
CA PHE A 199 12.20 12.95 -0.06
C PHE A 199 13.40 13.77 0.46
N GLY A 200 13.15 14.78 1.30
CA GLY A 200 14.21 15.57 1.93
C GLY A 200 15.19 14.71 2.71
N LYS A 201 16.48 15.04 2.64
CA LYS A 201 17.57 14.23 3.23
C LYS A 201 17.68 14.39 4.75
N ASP A 202 17.19 15.50 5.32
CA ASP A 202 17.28 15.80 6.74
C ASP A 202 16.08 15.15 7.47
N ALA A 203 16.22 13.88 7.79
CA ALA A 203 15.16 13.11 8.41
C ALA A 203 14.73 13.64 9.78
N GLU A 204 15.69 14.18 10.57
CA GLU A 204 15.44 14.67 11.92
C GLU A 204 14.57 15.94 11.94
N LYS A 205 14.66 16.77 10.89
CA LYS A 205 13.86 17.98 10.79
C LYS A 205 12.44 17.76 10.26
N LYS A 206 12.16 16.62 9.62
CA LYS A 206 10.86 16.37 8.96
C LYS A 206 9.68 16.53 9.91
N TRP A 207 9.80 16.02 11.13
CA TRP A 207 8.71 16.11 12.10
C TRP A 207 8.43 17.56 12.49
N ARG A 208 9.47 18.35 12.80
CA ARG A 208 9.32 19.78 13.11
C ARG A 208 8.75 20.55 11.93
N GLN A 209 9.28 20.32 10.73
CA GLN A 209 8.77 20.95 9.51
C GLN A 209 7.30 20.62 9.23
N ALA A 210 6.86 19.38 9.55
CA ALA A 210 5.47 18.99 9.41
C ALA A 210 4.58 19.65 10.50
N LEU A 211 5.08 19.83 11.73
CA LEU A 211 4.40 20.59 12.78
C LEU A 211 4.17 22.04 12.36
N ASP A 212 5.19 22.70 11.81
CA ASP A 212 5.10 24.10 11.38
C ASP A 212 4.02 24.28 10.30
N LYS A 213 3.82 23.29 9.42
CA LYS A 213 2.73 23.30 8.42
C LYS A 213 1.32 23.31 9.03
N ARG A 214 1.13 22.75 10.22
CA ARG A 214 -0.16 22.79 10.93
C ARG A 214 -0.53 24.19 11.40
N GLN A 215 0.47 25.03 11.69
CA GLN A 215 0.27 26.37 12.27
C GLN A 215 -0.04 27.45 11.23
N ILE A 216 0.04 27.13 9.94
CA ILE A 216 -0.33 28.04 8.86
C ILE A 216 -1.83 27.83 8.56
N PRO A 217 -2.73 28.80 8.91
CA PRO A 217 -4.12 28.73 8.50
C PRO A 217 -4.19 28.76 6.96
N LEU A 218 -5.01 27.89 6.40
CA LEU A 218 -5.38 27.92 4.97
C LEU A 218 -6.30 29.11 4.67
#